data_91c9d6a1e7983dc92a12fceae3ddad7a
#
_entry.id   91c9d6a1e7983dc92a12fceae3ddad7a
#
_cell.length_a   1.000
_cell.length_b   1.000
_cell.length_c   1.000
_cell.angle_alpha   90.00
_cell.angle_beta   90.00
_cell.angle_gamma   90.00
#
_symmetry.space_group_name_H-M   'P 1'
#
loop_
_entity.id
_entity.type
_entity.pdbx_description
1 polymer ?
#
loop_
_entity_poly.entity_id
_entity_poly.type
_entity_poly.pdbx_seq_one_letter_code
_entity_poly.pdbx_strand_id
1 'polypeptide(L)'
;MKKLVDHELVLKPIRFRDKNQWDSVRSINRDWLSPWEATRPKVDQENPLPSYYGMVMQLNREMKALRSISLGIYLRDQGLEKLIGQITLGGIIFGAMRGAHIGYWIDQRFSGRGYTTRAVKLLTKFGFESLKLHRIEINLRPENEASKKVAIKAGYLLEGARNNYLHIAGDWRDHITFVKENSAIK
;
A
#
# COMPACT_ATOMS: atom_id res chain seq x y z
N MET A 1 1.75 -16.84 0.08
CA MET A 1 0.39 -16.26 -0.02
C MET A 1 -0.18 -16.52 -1.41
N LYS A 2 -1.48 -16.86 -1.53
CA LYS A 2 -2.18 -16.98 -2.81
C LYS A 2 -2.39 -15.58 -3.43
N LYS A 3 -2.52 -15.51 -4.78
CA LYS A 3 -2.91 -14.28 -5.48
C LYS A 3 -4.33 -13.86 -5.03
N LEU A 4 -4.56 -12.54 -4.89
CA LEU A 4 -5.91 -11.98 -4.79
C LEU A 4 -6.29 -11.48 -6.18
N VAL A 5 -7.48 -11.82 -6.65
CA VAL A 5 -7.89 -11.54 -8.04
C VAL A 5 -9.29 -10.91 -8.04
N ASP A 6 -9.44 -9.88 -8.86
CA ASP A 6 -10.71 -9.24 -9.18
C ASP A 6 -10.71 -8.92 -10.68
N HIS A 7 -11.36 -9.76 -11.48
CA HIS A 7 -11.32 -9.73 -12.95
C HIS A 7 -9.88 -9.68 -13.48
N GLU A 8 -9.51 -8.62 -14.20
CA GLU A 8 -8.16 -8.41 -14.75
C GLU A 8 -7.14 -7.93 -13.69
N LEU A 9 -7.60 -7.48 -12.52
CA LEU A 9 -6.74 -6.98 -11.45
C LEU A 9 -6.19 -8.14 -10.62
N VAL A 10 -4.87 -8.17 -10.46
CA VAL A 10 -4.18 -9.22 -9.70
C VAL A 10 -3.25 -8.58 -8.67
N LEU A 11 -3.44 -8.93 -7.40
CA LEU A 11 -2.49 -8.61 -6.34
C LEU A 11 -1.66 -9.85 -6.02
N LYS A 12 -0.35 -9.74 -6.12
CA LYS A 12 0.58 -10.85 -5.83
C LYS A 12 1.92 -10.32 -5.32
N PRO A 13 2.71 -11.14 -4.59
CA PRO A 13 4.05 -10.76 -4.18
C PRO A 13 4.92 -10.37 -5.38
N ILE A 14 5.68 -9.28 -5.22
CA ILE A 14 6.71 -8.85 -6.16
C ILE A 14 7.85 -9.85 -6.10
N ARG A 15 8.41 -10.25 -7.25
CA ARG A 15 9.45 -11.26 -7.38
C ARG A 15 10.72 -10.69 -8.02
N PHE A 16 11.83 -11.35 -7.91
CA PHE A 16 13.10 -10.97 -8.53
C PHE A 16 12.98 -10.70 -10.04
N ARG A 17 12.21 -11.52 -10.74
CA ARG A 17 11.97 -11.37 -12.19
C ARG A 17 11.18 -10.12 -12.58
N ASP A 18 10.51 -9.47 -11.63
CA ASP A 18 9.70 -8.28 -11.90
C ASP A 18 10.56 -7.00 -11.92
N LYS A 19 11.90 -7.10 -11.72
CA LYS A 19 12.84 -5.98 -11.60
C LYS A 19 12.71 -4.96 -12.73
N ASN A 20 12.74 -5.42 -13.97
CA ASN A 20 12.70 -4.52 -15.13
C ASN A 20 11.38 -3.74 -15.20
N GLN A 21 10.25 -4.39 -14.90
CA GLN A 21 8.96 -3.71 -14.82
C GLN A 21 8.92 -2.72 -13.65
N TRP A 22 9.46 -3.12 -12.48
CA TRP A 22 9.54 -2.26 -11.31
C TRP A 22 10.34 -1.00 -11.58
N ASP A 23 11.57 -1.14 -12.08
CA ASP A 23 12.47 -0.02 -12.36
C ASP A 23 11.84 0.94 -13.39
N SER A 24 11.26 0.39 -14.45
CA SER A 24 10.58 1.18 -15.49
C SER A 24 9.40 1.97 -14.92
N VAL A 25 8.50 1.32 -14.18
CA VAL A 25 7.32 2.00 -13.61
C VAL A 25 7.73 3.04 -12.58
N ARG A 26 8.72 2.75 -11.72
CA ARG A 26 9.23 3.70 -10.72
C ARG A 26 9.90 4.91 -11.34
N SER A 27 10.73 4.69 -12.37
CA SER A 27 11.43 5.76 -13.09
C SER A 27 10.45 6.72 -13.76
N ILE A 28 9.49 6.19 -14.53
CA ILE A 28 8.49 7.00 -15.25
C ILE A 28 7.62 7.83 -14.30
N ASN A 29 7.37 7.33 -13.10
CA ASN A 29 6.46 7.96 -12.13
C ASN A 29 7.17 8.71 -11.01
N ARG A 30 8.47 9.00 -11.12
CA ARG A 30 9.25 9.66 -10.05
C ARG A 30 8.59 10.97 -9.59
N ASP A 31 8.30 11.87 -10.52
CA ASP A 31 7.74 13.20 -10.21
C ASP A 31 6.30 13.11 -9.70
N TRP A 32 5.54 12.14 -10.22
CA TRP A 32 4.17 11.87 -9.79
C TRP A 32 4.08 11.36 -8.35
N LEU A 33 5.03 10.53 -7.93
CA LEU A 33 5.01 9.85 -6.64
C LEU A 33 5.76 10.61 -5.55
N SER A 34 6.84 11.33 -5.89
CA SER A 34 7.73 11.96 -4.92
C SER A 34 7.03 12.88 -3.90
N PRO A 35 5.97 13.64 -4.23
CA PRO A 35 5.27 14.47 -3.24
C PRO A 35 4.54 13.68 -2.14
N TRP A 36 4.32 12.38 -2.37
CA TRP A 36 3.51 11.52 -1.52
C TRP A 36 4.31 10.39 -0.85
N GLU A 37 5.59 10.25 -1.21
CA GLU A 37 6.42 9.15 -0.72
C GLU A 37 7.04 9.45 0.63
N ALA A 38 6.97 8.44 1.50
CA ALA A 38 7.70 8.47 2.75
C ALA A 38 9.21 8.58 2.48
N THR A 39 9.84 9.52 3.14
CA THR A 39 11.30 9.73 3.12
C THR A 39 11.88 9.46 4.49
N ARG A 40 13.18 9.16 4.54
CA ARG A 40 13.87 8.96 5.81
C ARG A 40 14.36 10.30 6.34
N PRO A 41 14.16 10.60 7.64
CA PRO A 41 14.79 11.73 8.30
C PRO A 41 16.33 11.66 8.19
N LYS A 42 17.01 12.79 8.37
CA LYS A 42 18.49 12.86 8.26
C LYS A 42 19.20 11.88 9.17
N VAL A 43 18.68 11.63 10.37
CA VAL A 43 19.24 10.67 11.34
C VAL A 43 19.31 9.22 10.81
N ASP A 44 18.52 8.88 9.81
CA ASP A 44 18.46 7.53 9.21
C ASP A 44 19.12 7.46 7.82
N GLN A 45 19.72 8.56 7.34
CA GLN A 45 20.27 8.61 5.97
C GLN A 45 21.62 7.90 5.84
N GLU A 46 22.30 7.62 6.92
CA GLU A 46 23.60 6.91 6.93
C GLU A 46 23.49 5.46 6.43
N ASN A 47 22.31 4.86 6.54
CA ASN A 47 22.08 3.51 6.06
C ASN A 47 21.64 3.52 4.57
N PRO A 48 22.34 2.84 3.65
CA PRO A 48 21.96 2.80 2.26
C PRO A 48 20.58 2.15 2.09
N LEU A 49 19.85 2.59 1.08
CA LEU A 49 18.61 1.90 0.68
C LEU A 49 18.94 0.49 0.17
N PRO A 50 18.12 -0.52 0.49
CA PRO A 50 18.36 -1.86 -0.02
C PRO A 50 18.27 -1.87 -1.55
N SER A 51 19.08 -2.73 -2.18
CA SER A 51 18.91 -3.04 -3.59
C SER A 51 17.51 -3.62 -3.85
N TYR A 52 17.09 -3.66 -5.12
CA TYR A 52 15.82 -4.30 -5.48
C TYR A 52 15.69 -5.73 -4.92
N TYR A 53 16.75 -6.52 -5.01
CA TYR A 53 16.75 -7.89 -4.50
C TYR A 53 16.66 -7.92 -2.96
N GLY A 54 17.38 -7.03 -2.30
CA GLY A 54 17.30 -6.86 -0.83
C GLY A 54 15.89 -6.45 -0.40
N MET A 55 15.26 -5.50 -1.11
CA MET A 55 13.88 -5.10 -0.88
C MET A 55 12.92 -6.31 -1.01
N VAL A 56 13.00 -7.08 -2.11
CA VAL A 56 12.12 -8.25 -2.30
C VAL A 56 12.33 -9.31 -1.21
N MET A 57 13.57 -9.55 -0.79
CA MET A 57 13.86 -10.47 0.34
C MET A 57 13.22 -9.96 1.64
N GLN A 58 13.34 -8.66 1.91
CA GLN A 58 12.75 -8.04 3.10
C GLN A 58 11.23 -8.15 3.06
N LEU A 59 10.56 -7.79 1.95
CA LEU A 59 9.11 -7.90 1.79
C LEU A 59 8.62 -9.34 2.05
N ASN A 60 9.35 -10.34 1.55
CA ASN A 60 9.02 -11.74 1.78
C ASN A 60 9.20 -12.16 3.26
N ARG A 61 10.23 -11.66 3.95
CA ARG A 61 10.45 -11.90 5.38
C ARG A 61 9.32 -11.30 6.21
N GLU A 62 8.97 -10.04 5.95
CA GLU A 62 7.88 -9.35 6.65
C GLU A 62 6.53 -10.06 6.44
N MET A 63 6.27 -10.53 5.22
CA MET A 63 5.06 -11.27 4.88
C MET A 63 5.00 -12.63 5.61
N LYS A 64 6.10 -13.37 5.67
CA LYS A 64 6.16 -14.64 6.41
C LYS A 64 5.93 -14.45 7.91
N ALA A 65 6.44 -13.36 8.45
CA ALA A 65 6.27 -12.99 9.86
C ALA A 65 4.91 -12.32 10.17
N LEU A 66 4.05 -12.13 9.16
CA LEU A 66 2.78 -11.40 9.26
C LEU A 66 2.91 -10.01 9.88
N ARG A 67 4.06 -9.33 9.69
CA ARG A 67 4.24 -7.94 10.11
C ARG A 67 3.79 -6.95 9.03
N SER A 68 3.96 -7.34 7.76
CA SER A 68 3.54 -6.54 6.61
C SER A 68 3.31 -7.43 5.39
N ILE A 69 2.28 -7.14 4.61
CA ILE A 69 1.97 -7.85 3.36
C ILE A 69 1.99 -6.84 2.22
N SER A 70 3.11 -6.84 1.47
CA SER A 70 3.28 -5.97 0.30
C SER A 70 3.09 -6.74 -0.98
N LEU A 71 2.21 -6.25 -1.84
CA LEU A 71 1.82 -6.88 -3.10
C LEU A 71 1.96 -5.89 -4.26
N GLY A 72 2.47 -6.35 -5.39
CA GLY A 72 2.35 -5.61 -6.64
C GLY A 72 0.90 -5.64 -7.12
N ILE A 73 0.48 -4.54 -7.71
CA ILE A 73 -0.79 -4.41 -8.42
C ILE A 73 -0.50 -4.68 -9.90
N TYR A 74 -1.09 -5.73 -10.45
CA TYR A 74 -0.90 -6.11 -11.85
C TYR A 74 -2.23 -6.07 -12.60
N LEU A 75 -2.17 -5.65 -13.86
CA LEU A 75 -3.26 -5.88 -14.82
C LEU A 75 -2.90 -7.06 -15.70
N ARG A 76 -3.86 -7.97 -15.86
CA ARG A 76 -3.77 -9.11 -16.76
C ARG A 76 -4.46 -8.75 -18.07
N ASP A 77 -3.71 -8.85 -19.16
CA ASP A 77 -4.21 -8.72 -20.51
C ASP A 77 -3.59 -9.82 -21.37
N GLN A 78 -4.44 -10.59 -22.09
CA GLN A 78 -4.03 -11.70 -22.98
C GLN A 78 -2.96 -12.64 -22.36
N GLY A 79 -3.10 -12.95 -21.06
CA GLY A 79 -2.17 -13.82 -20.32
C GLY A 79 -0.90 -13.13 -19.79
N LEU A 80 -0.63 -11.89 -20.17
CA LEU A 80 0.47 -11.07 -19.63
C LEU A 80 0.01 -10.32 -18.39
N GLU A 81 0.92 -10.19 -17.42
CA GLU A 81 0.66 -9.43 -16.20
C GLU A 81 1.61 -8.22 -16.15
N LYS A 82 1.05 -7.02 -16.29
CA LYS A 82 1.76 -5.75 -16.26
C LYS A 82 1.69 -5.14 -14.87
N LEU A 83 2.85 -4.86 -14.26
CA LEU A 83 2.93 -4.13 -12.99
C LEU A 83 2.51 -2.68 -13.19
N ILE A 84 1.52 -2.22 -12.43
CA ILE A 84 1.00 -0.84 -12.47
C ILE A 84 1.06 -0.13 -11.13
N GLY A 85 1.48 -0.78 -10.04
CA GLY A 85 1.54 -0.19 -8.72
C GLY A 85 1.87 -1.19 -7.63
N GLN A 86 1.78 -0.73 -6.40
CA GLN A 86 1.98 -1.55 -5.21
C GLN A 86 0.95 -1.19 -4.15
N ILE A 87 0.56 -2.16 -3.35
CA ILE A 87 -0.28 -1.99 -2.17
C ILE A 87 0.29 -2.79 -1.01
N THR A 88 0.27 -2.21 0.18
CA THR A 88 0.83 -2.80 1.40
C THR A 88 -0.18 -2.75 2.53
N LEU A 89 -0.43 -3.87 3.17
CA LEU A 89 -1.05 -3.95 4.49
C LEU A 89 0.09 -4.02 5.49
N GLY A 90 0.43 -2.89 6.11
CA GLY A 90 1.59 -2.71 6.98
C GLY A 90 1.21 -2.58 8.46
N GLY A 91 2.21 -2.73 9.33
CA GLY A 91 2.01 -2.57 10.78
C GLY A 91 0.93 -3.52 11.32
N ILE A 92 0.95 -4.78 10.88
CA ILE A 92 -0.03 -5.78 11.33
C ILE A 92 0.24 -6.09 12.80
N ILE A 93 -0.73 -5.79 13.64
CA ILE A 93 -0.71 -6.05 15.08
C ILE A 93 -1.89 -6.95 15.43
N PHE A 94 -1.62 -8.04 16.14
CA PHE A 94 -2.62 -8.94 16.69
C PHE A 94 -2.92 -8.60 18.17
N GLY A 95 -3.57 -9.49 18.88
CA GLY A 95 -3.95 -9.28 20.29
C GLY A 95 -5.10 -8.28 20.39
N ALA A 96 -5.06 -7.39 21.37
CA ALA A 96 -6.14 -6.45 21.68
C ALA A 96 -6.42 -5.43 20.57
N MET A 97 -5.42 -5.05 19.76
CA MET A 97 -5.59 -4.07 18.68
C MET A 97 -6.18 -4.69 17.41
N ARG A 98 -5.68 -5.85 16.99
CA ARG A 98 -6.04 -6.54 15.72
C ARG A 98 -6.16 -5.58 14.53
N GLY A 99 -5.14 -4.75 14.35
CA GLY A 99 -5.16 -3.64 13.41
C GLY A 99 -4.01 -3.68 12.40
N ALA A 100 -4.15 -2.87 11.34
CA ALA A 100 -3.14 -2.62 10.32
C ALA A 100 -3.43 -1.30 9.61
N HIS A 101 -2.51 -0.85 8.74
CA HIS A 101 -2.77 0.25 7.82
C HIS A 101 -2.50 -0.17 6.37
N ILE A 102 -3.19 0.47 5.43
CA ILE A 102 -2.96 0.29 3.99
C ILE A 102 -2.27 1.52 3.41
N GLY A 103 -1.13 1.29 2.75
CA GLY A 103 -0.45 2.25 1.90
C GLY A 103 -0.41 1.74 0.45
N TYR A 104 -0.42 2.64 -0.53
CA TYR A 104 -0.39 2.27 -1.95
C TYR A 104 0.19 3.38 -2.82
N TRP A 105 0.64 2.98 -4.00
CA TRP A 105 0.92 3.88 -5.11
C TRP A 105 0.50 3.23 -6.43
N ILE A 106 0.24 4.04 -7.45
CA ILE A 106 -0.14 3.59 -8.78
C ILE A 106 0.57 4.42 -9.86
N ASP A 107 0.88 3.80 -10.97
CA ASP A 107 1.35 4.46 -12.18
C ASP A 107 0.29 5.49 -12.65
N GLN A 108 0.72 6.72 -12.89
CA GLN A 108 -0.12 7.86 -13.28
C GLN A 108 -1.04 7.52 -14.46
N ARG A 109 -0.52 6.75 -15.44
CA ARG A 109 -1.26 6.32 -16.64
C ARG A 109 -2.49 5.46 -16.34
N PHE A 110 -2.54 4.86 -15.14
CA PHE A 110 -3.65 4.02 -14.65
C PHE A 110 -4.44 4.68 -13.52
N SER A 111 -4.07 5.92 -13.15
CA SER A 111 -4.80 6.69 -12.15
C SER A 111 -6.22 7.04 -12.62
N GLY A 112 -7.15 7.24 -11.69
CA GLY A 112 -8.54 7.60 -11.99
C GLY A 112 -9.42 6.48 -12.54
N ARG A 113 -8.87 5.30 -12.87
CA ARG A 113 -9.60 4.15 -13.46
C ARG A 113 -10.20 3.18 -12.44
N GLY A 114 -10.12 3.49 -11.15
CA GLY A 114 -10.69 2.67 -10.09
C GLY A 114 -9.84 1.48 -9.62
N TYR A 115 -8.71 1.19 -10.26
CA TYR A 115 -7.86 0.04 -9.90
C TYR A 115 -7.36 0.09 -8.46
N THR A 116 -6.91 1.25 -7.98
CA THR A 116 -6.47 1.42 -6.59
C THR A 116 -7.61 1.14 -5.60
N THR A 117 -8.81 1.63 -5.88
CA THR A 117 -9.99 1.37 -5.03
C THR A 117 -10.31 -0.12 -4.96
N ARG A 118 -10.26 -0.82 -6.08
CA ARG A 118 -10.47 -2.28 -6.16
C ARG A 118 -9.37 -3.03 -5.40
N ALA A 119 -8.11 -2.63 -5.56
CA ALA A 119 -6.98 -3.20 -4.83
C ALA A 119 -7.14 -3.03 -3.30
N VAL A 120 -7.54 -1.84 -2.85
CA VAL A 120 -7.82 -1.56 -1.43
C VAL A 120 -8.94 -2.47 -0.92
N LYS A 121 -10.06 -2.57 -1.65
CA LYS A 121 -11.17 -3.45 -1.26
C LYS A 121 -10.75 -4.92 -1.14
N LEU A 122 -9.96 -5.43 -2.11
CA LEU A 122 -9.44 -6.80 -2.08
C LEU A 122 -8.54 -7.05 -0.87
N LEU A 123 -7.60 -6.15 -0.60
CA LEU A 123 -6.66 -6.32 0.51
C LEU A 123 -7.35 -6.14 1.87
N THR A 124 -8.31 -5.22 1.98
CA THR A 124 -9.18 -5.05 3.15
C THR A 124 -9.96 -6.34 3.44
N LYS A 125 -10.60 -6.91 2.41
CA LYS A 125 -11.33 -8.18 2.54
C LYS A 125 -10.40 -9.29 3.05
N PHE A 126 -9.21 -9.41 2.49
CA PHE A 126 -8.21 -10.37 2.95
C PHE A 126 -7.82 -10.14 4.41
N GLY A 127 -7.56 -8.89 4.82
CA GLY A 127 -7.24 -8.53 6.21
C GLY A 127 -8.34 -8.92 7.18
N PHE A 128 -9.59 -8.67 6.82
CA PHE A 128 -10.74 -8.99 7.68
C PHE A 128 -11.06 -10.48 7.71
N GLU A 129 -11.12 -11.14 6.54
CA GLU A 129 -11.57 -12.54 6.47
C GLU A 129 -10.47 -13.54 6.81
N SER A 130 -9.23 -13.31 6.34
CA SER A 130 -8.15 -14.28 6.50
C SER A 130 -7.30 -14.01 7.74
N LEU A 131 -6.99 -12.75 8.05
CA LEU A 131 -6.19 -12.39 9.22
C LEU A 131 -7.04 -12.07 10.45
N LYS A 132 -8.36 -11.96 10.29
CA LYS A 132 -9.29 -11.61 11.36
C LYS A 132 -8.90 -10.28 12.04
N LEU A 133 -8.47 -9.30 11.24
CA LEU A 133 -8.25 -7.96 11.77
C LEU A 133 -9.57 -7.29 12.10
N HIS A 134 -9.57 -6.48 13.15
CA HIS A 134 -10.72 -5.68 13.58
C HIS A 134 -10.74 -4.33 12.85
N ARG A 135 -9.57 -3.72 12.65
CA ARG A 135 -9.44 -2.34 12.17
C ARG A 135 -8.37 -2.23 11.10
N ILE A 136 -8.67 -1.52 10.01
CA ILE A 136 -7.69 -1.16 8.99
C ILE A 136 -7.78 0.35 8.73
N GLU A 137 -6.62 1.01 8.70
CA GLU A 137 -6.48 2.45 8.48
C GLU A 137 -5.90 2.75 7.10
N ILE A 138 -6.25 3.92 6.57
CA ILE A 138 -5.56 4.58 5.45
C ILE A 138 -5.17 5.97 5.94
N ASN A 139 -3.85 6.21 6.07
CA ASN A 139 -3.32 7.49 6.48
C ASN A 139 -2.80 8.22 5.23
N LEU A 140 -3.25 9.44 5.00
CA LEU A 140 -2.89 10.21 3.81
C LEU A 140 -2.78 11.69 4.13
N ARG A 141 -1.97 12.41 3.35
CA ARG A 141 -1.86 13.87 3.48
C ARG A 141 -3.19 14.54 3.15
N PRO A 142 -3.59 15.60 3.89
CA PRO A 142 -4.84 16.31 3.64
C PRO A 142 -5.02 16.82 2.20
N GLU A 143 -3.92 17.12 1.51
CA GLU A 143 -3.94 17.63 0.13
C GLU A 143 -4.08 16.53 -0.93
N ASN A 144 -3.95 15.26 -0.54
CA ASN A 144 -4.01 14.13 -1.48
C ASN A 144 -5.46 13.75 -1.82
N GLU A 145 -6.10 14.60 -2.65
CA GLU A 145 -7.49 14.40 -3.07
C GLU A 145 -7.73 13.06 -3.80
N ALA A 146 -6.74 12.59 -4.55
CA ALA A 146 -6.85 11.30 -5.23
C ALA A 146 -6.97 10.15 -4.20
N SER A 147 -6.14 10.17 -3.17
CA SER A 147 -6.13 9.16 -2.11
C SER A 147 -7.37 9.24 -1.22
N LYS A 148 -7.89 10.46 -0.93
CA LYS A 148 -9.20 10.64 -0.24
C LYS A 148 -10.32 9.95 -1.00
N LYS A 149 -10.41 10.19 -2.31
CA LYS A 149 -11.43 9.57 -3.17
C LYS A 149 -11.33 8.03 -3.15
N VAL A 150 -10.12 7.47 -3.10
CA VAL A 150 -9.91 6.03 -2.98
C VAL A 150 -10.43 5.51 -1.64
N ALA A 151 -10.06 6.15 -0.52
CA ALA A 151 -10.50 5.74 0.81
C ALA A 151 -12.03 5.75 0.94
N ILE A 152 -12.68 6.85 0.54
CA ILE A 152 -14.15 7.00 0.58
C ILE A 152 -14.83 5.93 -0.30
N LYS A 153 -14.38 5.74 -1.55
CA LYS A 153 -14.94 4.74 -2.47
C LYS A 153 -14.69 3.29 -2.02
N ALA A 154 -13.67 3.05 -1.21
CA ALA A 154 -13.40 1.75 -0.60
C ALA A 154 -14.26 1.51 0.66
N GLY A 155 -15.02 2.51 1.11
CA GLY A 155 -15.93 2.43 2.25
C GLY A 155 -15.22 2.65 3.58
N TYR A 156 -14.17 3.49 3.59
CA TYR A 156 -13.52 3.97 4.80
C TYR A 156 -14.14 5.30 5.24
N LEU A 157 -14.23 5.53 6.53
CA LEU A 157 -14.77 6.74 7.14
C LEU A 157 -13.63 7.59 7.71
N LEU A 158 -13.72 8.90 7.55
CA LEU A 158 -12.76 9.82 8.18
C LEU A 158 -12.93 9.76 9.70
N GLU A 159 -11.84 9.56 10.40
CA GLU A 159 -11.81 9.48 11.86
C GLU A 159 -11.17 10.70 12.52
N GLY A 160 -10.08 11.23 11.94
CA GLY A 160 -9.40 12.36 12.54
C GLY A 160 -8.12 12.76 11.82
N ALA A 161 -7.34 13.62 12.45
CA ALA A 161 -6.07 14.13 11.98
C ALA A 161 -4.93 13.74 12.92
N ARG A 162 -3.72 13.63 12.35
CA ARG A 162 -2.45 13.37 13.05
C ARG A 162 -1.42 14.40 12.59
N ASN A 163 -1.05 15.31 13.47
CA ASN A 163 -0.08 16.34 13.16
C ASN A 163 1.33 15.76 13.13
N ASN A 164 2.17 16.21 12.17
CA ASN A 164 3.56 15.79 12.00
C ASN A 164 3.75 14.27 12.06
N TYR A 165 2.88 13.52 11.38
CA TYR A 165 2.75 12.07 11.55
C TYR A 165 3.79 11.26 10.81
N LEU A 166 4.06 11.59 9.54
CA LEU A 166 5.04 10.89 8.71
C LEU A 166 5.97 11.87 8.01
N HIS A 167 7.23 11.44 7.85
CA HIS A 167 8.21 12.17 7.07
C HIS A 167 7.99 11.92 5.58
N ILE A 168 7.47 12.93 4.86
CA ILE A 168 7.11 12.87 3.44
C ILE A 168 7.81 13.99 2.68
N ALA A 169 8.44 13.66 1.56
CA ALA A 169 9.12 14.64 0.70
C ALA A 169 10.10 15.55 1.48
N GLY A 170 10.83 14.98 2.44
CA GLY A 170 11.88 15.68 3.18
C GLY A 170 11.44 16.43 4.43
N ASP A 171 10.18 16.30 4.88
CA ASP A 171 9.67 16.98 6.06
C ASP A 171 8.56 16.19 6.77
N TRP A 172 8.32 16.46 8.06
CA TRP A 172 7.19 15.89 8.80
C TRP A 172 5.89 16.54 8.33
N ARG A 173 4.91 15.71 7.97
CA ARG A 173 3.65 16.14 7.38
C ARG A 173 2.45 15.64 8.15
N ASP A 174 1.43 16.49 8.21
CA ASP A 174 0.14 16.12 8.76
C ASP A 174 -0.55 15.07 7.89
N HIS A 175 -1.31 14.20 8.54
CA HIS A 175 -2.12 13.19 7.88
C HIS A 175 -3.53 13.22 8.43
N ILE A 176 -4.48 12.83 7.60
CA ILE A 176 -5.83 12.45 8.01
C ILE A 176 -5.96 10.93 7.93
N THR A 177 -6.67 10.37 8.89
CA THR A 177 -6.87 8.93 9.04
C THR A 177 -8.28 8.55 8.61
N PHE A 178 -8.38 7.66 7.65
CA PHE A 178 -9.61 6.98 7.30
C PHE A 178 -9.58 5.57 7.85
N VAL A 179 -10.71 5.09 8.37
CA VAL A 179 -10.83 3.81 9.07
C VAL A 179 -11.92 2.97 8.49
N LYS A 180 -11.70 1.68 8.48
CA LYS A 180 -12.74 0.68 8.27
C LYS A 180 -12.63 -0.41 9.32
N GLU A 181 -13.76 -0.73 9.96
CA GLU A 181 -13.85 -1.74 10.99
C GLU A 181 -14.55 -3.00 10.49
N ASN A 182 -14.19 -4.12 11.08
CA ASN A 182 -14.78 -5.43 10.82
C ASN A 182 -15.81 -5.73 11.89
N SER A 183 -17.08 -5.49 11.59
CA SER A 183 -18.20 -5.74 12.50
C SER A 183 -18.39 -7.22 12.90
N ALA A 184 -17.76 -8.15 12.17
CA ALA A 184 -17.80 -9.58 12.49
C ALA A 184 -16.83 -9.97 13.63
N ILE A 185 -15.93 -9.08 14.05
CA ILE A 185 -15.00 -9.28 15.17
C ILE A 185 -15.55 -8.48 16.34
N LYS A 186 -16.01 -9.20 17.38
CA LYS A 186 -16.50 -8.64 18.65
C LYS A 186 -15.50 -8.90 19.75
#